data_11c1f0aca0aaa1b27e460d8ada2bd976
#
_entry.id   11c1f0aca0aaa1b27e460d8ada2bd976
#
_cell.length_a   1.000
_cell.length_b   1.000
_cell.length_c   1.000
_cell.angle_alpha   90.00
_cell.angle_beta   90.00
_cell.angle_gamma   90.00
#
_symmetry.space_group_name_H-M   'P 1'
#
loop_
_entity.id
_entity.type
_entity.pdbx_description
1 polymer ?
#
loop_
_entity_poly.entity_id
_entity_poly.type
_entity_poly.pdbx_seq_one_letter_code
_entity_poly.pdbx_strand_id
1 'polypeptide(L)'
;MVAVAILVGGCTPTAAVRPAASDTPTASPPPATSPSPTPSASESPSPTPTPSGVDPGFVPALSAIQMVGPRLGWAVGAHAIFATADGTHWTKQYASTEEFVGVDFISATTGWAVATRTLIGTTDGGHTWRQLGEPRMPLRSIHFATPTQGWGVAGGSDPLQSHGWLIPHEGATLAFTYDGGSSWSSLDGPANPQTVCFSDPAQGWIGTLEGVFIYRNTDLGHNWSKVLQRPDQQPGLPQATLIQCAAPQALWVLFTGGPSAMSHSPYIAYATVDGSTWKAVMKESMSEGQILPGVPAGPDTYPPSFSVVDPQDAVFIGDGPATNVAQCVVASNGGAILRRTGRIDNAPETFGAAFVSVTAGWVLTRNAGGDYVIDATSDGGYHWSQQLAVPPTSAG
;
A
#
# COMPACT_ATOMS: atom_id res chain seq x y z
N MET A 1 -29.01 -53.83 8.53
CA MET A 1 -28.49 -55.17 8.62
C MET A 1 -27.04 -55.13 8.18
N VAL A 2 -26.26 -55.54 9.05
CA VAL A 2 -24.99 -56.18 9.34
C VAL A 2 -23.92 -55.09 9.49
N ALA A 3 -23.44 -54.67 10.58
CA ALA A 3 -22.92 -55.13 11.89
C ALA A 3 -21.58 -55.90 11.80
N VAL A 4 -20.64 -55.43 12.64
CA VAL A 4 -19.57 -56.15 13.33
C VAL A 4 -18.22 -56.21 12.58
N ALA A 5 -17.06 -56.03 13.18
CA ALA A 5 -16.60 -56.05 14.55
C ALA A 5 -15.19 -55.44 14.70
N ILE A 6 -14.94 -55.05 15.91
CA ILE A 6 -13.74 -54.70 16.66
C ILE A 6 -12.67 -55.80 16.65
N LEU A 7 -11.39 -55.46 16.65
CA LEU A 7 -10.37 -56.20 17.40
C LEU A 7 -9.26 -55.30 17.94
N VAL A 8 -9.15 -55.33 19.27
CA VAL A 8 -8.17 -54.76 20.16
C VAL A 8 -7.00 -55.75 20.29
N GLY A 9 -5.79 -55.22 20.40
CA GLY A 9 -4.63 -56.01 20.77
C GLY A 9 -3.51 -55.11 21.28
N GLY A 10 -3.46 -54.96 22.59
CA GLY A 10 -2.35 -54.34 23.31
C GLY A 10 -1.29 -55.35 23.70
N CYS A 11 -0.11 -54.86 23.94
CA CYS A 11 0.83 -55.38 24.93
C CYS A 11 1.94 -54.38 25.22
N THR A 12 2.04 -53.98 26.45
CA THR A 12 3.15 -53.36 27.14
C THR A 12 3.91 -54.47 27.91
N PRO A 13 4.93 -54.20 28.74
CA PRO A 13 6.27 -53.59 28.57
C PRO A 13 7.36 -54.53 29.13
N THR A 14 8.63 -54.21 29.03
CA THR A 14 9.62 -54.80 29.95
C THR A 14 10.77 -53.85 30.19
N ALA A 15 11.01 -53.56 31.46
CA ALA A 15 12.16 -52.87 32.04
C ALA A 15 13.27 -53.86 32.37
N ALA A 16 14.49 -53.43 32.32
CA ALA A 16 15.64 -54.00 33.04
C ALA A 16 16.75 -52.94 33.23
N VAL A 17 16.92 -52.41 34.36
CA VAL A 17 17.87 -52.63 35.47
C VAL A 17 19.37 -52.46 35.10
N ARG A 18 19.92 -51.49 35.83
CA ARG A 18 21.30 -51.05 36.06
C ARG A 18 22.24 -52.19 36.55
N PRO A 19 23.59 -52.04 36.48
CA PRO A 19 24.25 -51.51 37.70
C PRO A 19 25.36 -50.47 37.51
N ALA A 20 25.65 -49.82 38.61
CA ALA A 20 26.67 -48.82 38.82
C ALA A 20 28.07 -49.42 38.95
N ALA A 21 29.09 -48.68 38.56
CA ALA A 21 30.43 -48.85 39.04
C ALA A 21 31.02 -47.50 39.49
N SER A 22 31.50 -47.54 40.66
CA SER A 22 32.21 -46.52 41.41
C SER A 22 33.64 -46.41 40.90
N ASP A 23 34.17 -45.23 40.65
CA ASP A 23 35.61 -45.02 40.63
C ASP A 23 36.01 -43.67 41.23
N THR A 24 37.07 -43.77 41.99
CA THR A 24 37.69 -42.89 42.92
C THR A 24 38.37 -41.67 42.31
N PRO A 25 38.40 -40.51 43.00
CA PRO A 25 38.99 -39.29 42.43
C PRO A 25 40.50 -39.30 42.47
N THR A 26 41.12 -39.09 41.35
CA THR A 26 42.55 -38.78 41.20
C THR A 26 42.82 -37.30 41.36
N ALA A 27 43.76 -36.94 42.28
CA ALA A 27 44.11 -35.58 42.60
C ALA A 27 44.75 -34.84 41.39
N SER A 28 44.31 -33.64 41.13
CA SER A 28 44.84 -32.68 40.14
C SER A 28 46.13 -32.01 40.75
N PRO A 29 47.15 -31.75 39.90
CA PRO A 29 48.28 -30.94 40.29
C PRO A 29 47.98 -29.46 40.42
N PRO A 30 48.71 -28.66 41.18
CA PRO A 30 48.47 -27.25 41.42
C PRO A 30 48.66 -26.41 40.18
N PRO A 31 47.90 -25.30 40.02
CA PRO A 31 47.92 -24.43 38.83
C PRO A 31 49.27 -23.65 38.79
N ALA A 32 49.81 -23.57 37.58
CA ALA A 32 50.94 -22.71 37.27
C ALA A 32 50.46 -21.23 37.29
N THR A 33 51.25 -20.40 37.97
CA THR A 33 51.04 -18.95 38.00
C THR A 33 51.27 -18.35 36.63
N SER A 34 50.21 -17.84 36.04
CA SER A 34 50.23 -17.07 34.78
C SER A 34 50.70 -15.64 35.06
N PRO A 35 51.51 -15.02 34.19
CA PRO A 35 51.93 -13.64 34.40
C PRO A 35 50.74 -12.69 34.17
N SER A 36 50.69 -11.66 35.01
CA SER A 36 49.69 -10.57 34.96
C SER A 36 49.70 -9.88 33.59
N PRO A 37 48.55 -9.68 32.95
CA PRO A 37 48.52 -8.94 31.69
C PRO A 37 48.81 -7.46 31.94
N THR A 38 49.70 -6.90 31.12
CA THR A 38 49.97 -5.47 31.00
C THR A 38 48.64 -4.77 30.58
N PRO A 39 48.29 -3.62 31.14
CA PRO A 39 47.10 -2.91 30.72
C PRO A 39 47.25 -2.49 29.25
N SER A 40 46.41 -3.08 28.40
CA SER A 40 46.24 -2.67 27.02
C SER A 40 45.56 -1.30 26.99
N ALA A 41 46.09 -0.42 26.19
CA ALA A 41 45.49 0.91 25.97
C ALA A 41 44.03 0.77 25.64
N SER A 42 43.20 1.53 26.35
CA SER A 42 41.76 1.67 26.10
C SER A 42 41.53 2.13 24.65
N GLU A 43 41.13 1.23 23.80
CA GLU A 43 40.59 1.63 22.51
C GLU A 43 39.32 2.49 22.76
N SER A 44 39.37 3.72 22.26
CA SER A 44 38.21 4.60 22.21
C SER A 44 37.05 3.84 21.53
N PRO A 45 35.85 3.81 22.10
CA PRO A 45 34.73 3.13 21.45
C PRO A 45 34.53 3.71 20.06
N SER A 46 34.62 2.86 19.05
CA SER A 46 34.21 3.20 17.67
C SER A 46 32.81 3.76 17.74
N PRO A 47 32.52 4.91 17.11
CA PRO A 47 31.17 5.46 17.14
C PRO A 47 30.22 4.39 16.61
N THR A 48 29.26 3.99 17.45
CA THR A 48 28.12 3.19 17.05
C THR A 48 27.51 3.90 15.85
N PRO A 49 27.28 3.24 14.71
CA PRO A 49 26.61 3.88 13.60
C PRO A 49 25.26 4.34 14.14
N THR A 50 25.09 5.64 14.21
CA THR A 50 23.78 6.26 14.44
C THR A 50 22.88 5.68 13.37
N PRO A 51 21.74 5.05 13.68
CA PRO A 51 20.79 4.68 12.67
C PRO A 51 20.51 5.96 11.89
N SER A 52 20.70 5.91 10.58
CA SER A 52 20.40 7.03 9.68
C SER A 52 18.98 7.44 10.01
N GLY A 53 18.86 8.58 10.69
CA GLY A 53 17.58 9.14 11.05
C GLY A 53 16.79 9.26 9.76
N VAL A 54 15.65 8.63 9.73
CA VAL A 54 14.61 8.96 8.77
C VAL A 54 14.39 10.46 8.93
N ASP A 55 14.64 11.20 7.87
CA ASP A 55 14.47 12.65 7.88
C ASP A 55 12.98 12.92 8.20
N PRO A 56 12.65 13.53 9.35
CA PRO A 56 11.27 13.63 9.82
C PRO A 56 10.43 14.64 9.04
N GLY A 57 10.89 15.10 7.88
CA GLY A 57 10.28 16.21 7.16
C GLY A 57 10.14 16.05 5.65
N PHE A 58 10.31 14.85 5.10
CA PHE A 58 10.20 14.68 3.65
C PHE A 58 8.76 14.37 3.21
N VAL A 59 8.09 15.38 2.66
CA VAL A 59 6.78 15.23 2.00
C VAL A 59 6.97 15.26 0.50
N PRO A 60 6.47 14.27 -0.23
CA PRO A 60 6.50 14.28 -1.68
C PRO A 60 5.85 15.54 -2.24
N ALA A 61 6.54 16.25 -3.14
CA ALA A 61 5.95 17.40 -3.81
C ALA A 61 4.70 17.04 -4.64
N LEU A 62 4.57 15.76 -5.01
CA LEU A 62 3.37 15.12 -5.57
C LEU A 62 3.18 13.77 -4.88
N SER A 63 2.03 13.54 -4.26
CA SER A 63 1.70 12.36 -3.44
C SER A 63 0.53 11.54 -3.97
N ALA A 64 -0.44 12.19 -4.63
CA ALA A 64 -1.60 11.51 -5.20
C ALA A 64 -2.08 12.21 -6.48
N ILE A 65 -2.68 11.43 -7.38
CA ILE A 65 -3.24 11.93 -8.64
C ILE A 65 -4.58 11.22 -8.90
N GLN A 66 -5.55 11.97 -9.41
CA GLN A 66 -6.83 11.42 -9.86
C GLN A 66 -7.29 12.13 -11.13
N MET A 67 -7.76 11.33 -12.08
CA MET A 67 -8.41 11.82 -13.29
C MET A 67 -9.87 11.41 -13.28
N VAL A 68 -10.78 12.34 -13.56
CA VAL A 68 -12.21 12.06 -13.73
C VAL A 68 -12.61 11.93 -15.20
N GLY A 69 -11.63 11.93 -16.07
CA GLY A 69 -11.77 11.78 -17.52
C GLY A 69 -10.46 12.12 -18.22
N PRO A 70 -10.40 12.02 -19.57
CA PRO A 70 -9.15 12.17 -20.29
C PRO A 70 -8.58 13.60 -20.30
N ARG A 71 -9.33 14.56 -19.80
CA ARG A 71 -8.95 15.98 -19.84
C ARG A 71 -8.91 16.64 -18.47
N LEU A 72 -9.65 16.11 -17.48
CA LEU A 72 -9.82 16.78 -16.21
C LEU A 72 -9.28 15.92 -15.07
N GLY A 73 -8.41 16.51 -14.27
CA GLY A 73 -7.81 15.83 -13.13
C GLY A 73 -7.07 16.74 -12.18
N TRP A 74 -6.69 16.16 -11.04
CA TRP A 74 -5.98 16.85 -9.97
C TRP A 74 -4.83 16.00 -9.47
N ALA A 75 -3.74 16.67 -9.13
CA ALA A 75 -2.59 16.08 -8.45
C ALA A 75 -2.29 16.91 -7.20
N VAL A 76 -2.02 16.24 -6.11
CA VAL A 76 -1.77 16.88 -4.81
C VAL A 76 -0.43 16.44 -4.25
N GLY A 77 0.14 17.26 -3.38
CA GLY A 77 1.40 16.95 -2.69
C GLY A 77 1.75 18.04 -1.68
N ALA A 78 3.04 18.18 -1.39
CA ALA A 78 3.48 19.17 -0.44
C ALA A 78 3.00 20.57 -0.85
N HIS A 79 2.13 21.15 -0.01
CA HIS A 79 1.70 22.53 -0.07
C HIS A 79 0.95 22.99 -1.32
N ALA A 80 0.54 22.05 -2.22
CA ALA A 80 -0.13 22.47 -3.44
C ALA A 80 -1.14 21.43 -3.97
N ILE A 81 -2.15 21.96 -4.68
CA ILE A 81 -3.00 21.19 -5.58
C ILE A 81 -2.78 21.73 -6.99
N PHE A 82 -2.48 20.83 -7.90
CA PHE A 82 -2.39 21.10 -9.34
C PHE A 82 -3.62 20.53 -10.03
N ALA A 83 -4.06 21.20 -11.08
CA ALA A 83 -5.19 20.74 -11.90
C ALA A 83 -4.89 20.85 -13.38
N THR A 84 -5.53 19.99 -14.16
CA THR A 84 -5.56 20.06 -15.63
C THR A 84 -6.99 20.11 -16.11
N ALA A 85 -7.23 20.89 -17.17
CA ALA A 85 -8.53 20.98 -17.88
C ALA A 85 -8.46 20.46 -19.31
N ASP A 86 -7.28 20.05 -19.77
CA ASP A 86 -7.05 19.50 -21.10
C ASP A 86 -6.31 18.15 -21.11
N GLY A 87 -5.86 17.68 -19.92
CA GLY A 87 -5.13 16.44 -19.74
C GLY A 87 -3.64 16.54 -20.09
N THR A 88 -3.15 17.75 -20.41
CA THR A 88 -1.76 17.95 -20.85
C THR A 88 -1.05 19.06 -20.10
N HIS A 89 -1.73 20.13 -19.76
CA HIS A 89 -1.16 21.27 -19.06
C HIS A 89 -1.66 21.30 -17.61
N TRP A 90 -0.73 21.28 -16.67
CA TRP A 90 -1.00 21.33 -15.24
C TRP A 90 -0.69 22.70 -14.67
N THR A 91 -1.63 23.23 -13.92
CA THR A 91 -1.47 24.54 -13.26
C THR A 91 -1.71 24.40 -11.77
N LYS A 92 -0.95 25.14 -10.97
CA LYS A 92 -1.18 25.21 -9.53
C LYS A 92 -2.49 25.95 -9.27
N GLN A 93 -3.47 25.22 -8.73
CA GLN A 93 -4.81 25.73 -8.46
C GLN A 93 -4.97 26.21 -7.03
N TYR A 94 -4.25 25.59 -6.09
CA TYR A 94 -4.33 25.91 -4.66
C TYR A 94 -2.94 25.80 -4.02
N ALA A 95 -2.67 26.67 -3.06
CA ALA A 95 -1.47 26.64 -2.25
C ALA A 95 -1.83 26.67 -0.75
N SER A 96 -1.11 25.90 0.05
CA SER A 96 -1.34 25.74 1.49
C SER A 96 -0.02 25.59 2.23
N THR A 97 -0.05 25.72 3.53
CA THR A 97 1.03 25.29 4.43
C THR A 97 0.85 23.82 4.87
N GLU A 98 -0.31 23.21 4.57
CA GLU A 98 -0.60 21.83 4.87
C GLU A 98 -0.08 20.90 3.76
N GLU A 99 0.26 19.70 4.14
CA GLU A 99 0.74 18.65 3.26
C GLU A 99 -0.43 17.76 2.84
N PHE A 100 -0.71 17.72 1.54
CA PHE A 100 -1.78 16.88 1.02
C PHE A 100 -1.28 15.46 0.76
N VAL A 101 -2.07 14.49 1.20
CA VAL A 101 -1.76 13.06 1.08
C VAL A 101 -2.72 12.29 0.18
N GLY A 102 -3.86 12.89 -0.17
CA GLY A 102 -4.86 12.24 -1.02
C GLY A 102 -5.84 13.23 -1.64
N VAL A 103 -6.46 12.81 -2.73
CA VAL A 103 -7.50 13.54 -3.45
C VAL A 103 -8.59 12.58 -3.88
N ASP A 104 -9.85 12.99 -3.75
CA ASP A 104 -11.01 12.21 -4.14
C ASP A 104 -12.07 13.11 -4.78
N PHE A 105 -12.27 12.98 -6.09
CA PHE A 105 -13.28 13.68 -6.87
C PHE A 105 -14.32 12.69 -7.38
N ILE A 106 -15.57 12.92 -7.04
CA ILE A 106 -16.70 12.11 -7.52
C ILE A 106 -17.31 12.69 -8.80
N SER A 107 -16.90 13.88 -9.20
CA SER A 107 -17.37 14.53 -10.43
C SER A 107 -16.38 15.62 -10.88
N ALA A 108 -16.67 16.24 -12.02
CA ALA A 108 -15.91 17.38 -12.51
C ALA A 108 -15.90 18.59 -11.56
N THR A 109 -16.86 18.68 -10.66
CA THR A 109 -17.04 19.85 -9.79
C THR A 109 -16.87 19.55 -8.31
N THR A 110 -17.18 18.33 -7.87
CA THR A 110 -17.23 17.97 -6.46
C THR A 110 -16.08 17.05 -6.09
N GLY A 111 -15.28 17.47 -5.12
CA GLY A 111 -14.14 16.70 -4.66
C GLY A 111 -13.58 17.19 -3.32
N TRP A 112 -12.66 16.41 -2.80
CA TRP A 112 -11.99 16.63 -1.51
C TRP A 112 -10.48 16.40 -1.65
N ALA A 113 -9.72 17.12 -0.83
CA ALA A 113 -8.31 16.87 -0.65
C ALA A 113 -8.00 16.70 0.84
N VAL A 114 -7.31 15.60 1.15
CA VAL A 114 -6.89 15.24 2.50
C VAL A 114 -5.51 15.79 2.74
N ALA A 115 -5.38 16.59 3.76
CA ALA A 115 -4.09 16.99 4.31
C ALA A 115 -3.82 16.28 5.64
N THR A 116 -2.62 16.40 6.15
CA THR A 116 -2.20 15.74 7.40
C THR A 116 -3.08 16.07 8.60
N ARG A 117 -3.65 17.28 8.63
CA ARG A 117 -4.48 17.76 9.76
C ARG A 117 -5.86 18.20 9.34
N THR A 118 -6.08 18.47 8.06
CA THR A 118 -7.31 19.10 7.58
C THR A 118 -7.88 18.33 6.40
N LEU A 119 -9.17 18.52 6.20
CA LEU A 119 -9.88 18.14 4.99
C LEU A 119 -10.42 19.40 4.35
N ILE A 120 -10.18 19.58 3.07
CA ILE A 120 -10.77 20.65 2.27
C ILE A 120 -11.67 20.06 1.19
N GLY A 121 -12.73 20.77 0.84
CA GLY A 121 -13.69 20.35 -0.18
C GLY A 121 -13.96 21.45 -1.18
N THR A 122 -14.35 21.05 -2.37
CA THR A 122 -14.77 21.92 -3.47
C THR A 122 -16.08 21.46 -4.07
N THR A 123 -16.87 22.40 -4.62
CA THR A 123 -18.08 22.12 -5.42
C THR A 123 -18.04 22.80 -6.79
N ASP A 124 -16.91 23.39 -7.16
CA ASP A 124 -16.69 24.13 -8.40
C ASP A 124 -15.42 23.66 -9.15
N GLY A 125 -14.98 22.41 -8.90
CA GLY A 125 -13.80 21.82 -9.56
C GLY A 125 -12.47 22.38 -9.06
N GLY A 126 -12.46 22.89 -7.82
CA GLY A 126 -11.27 23.42 -7.17
C GLY A 126 -10.97 24.88 -7.50
N HIS A 127 -11.90 25.62 -8.17
CA HIS A 127 -11.75 27.07 -8.29
C HIS A 127 -11.81 27.74 -6.93
N THR A 128 -12.61 27.17 -6.01
CA THR A 128 -12.61 27.52 -4.59
C THR A 128 -12.52 26.26 -3.73
N TRP A 129 -11.69 26.34 -2.69
CA TRP A 129 -11.56 25.30 -1.69
C TRP A 129 -11.98 25.82 -0.32
N ARG A 130 -12.78 25.04 0.37
CA ARG A 130 -13.27 25.36 1.71
C ARG A 130 -12.74 24.32 2.70
N GLN A 131 -12.17 24.77 3.80
CA GLN A 131 -11.86 23.89 4.92
C GLN A 131 -13.17 23.31 5.46
N LEU A 132 -13.21 22.00 5.59
CA LEU A 132 -14.27 21.25 6.26
C LEU A 132 -13.91 21.09 7.73
N GLY A 133 -14.81 20.55 8.52
CA GLY A 133 -14.55 20.40 9.95
C GLY A 133 -13.22 19.67 10.22
N GLU A 134 -12.52 20.06 11.27
CA GLU A 134 -11.33 19.32 11.70
C GLU A 134 -11.76 17.91 12.09
N PRO A 135 -11.31 16.87 11.37
CA PRO A 135 -11.54 15.51 11.82
C PRO A 135 -10.85 15.38 13.18
N ARG A 136 -11.56 14.90 14.20
CA ARG A 136 -10.97 14.65 15.52
C ARG A 136 -9.82 13.65 15.47
N MET A 137 -9.68 12.95 14.36
CA MET A 137 -8.63 12.00 14.02
C MET A 137 -8.10 12.31 12.63
N PRO A 138 -6.78 12.28 12.41
CA PRO A 138 -6.20 12.51 11.09
C PRO A 138 -6.70 11.45 10.10
N LEU A 139 -7.33 11.89 9.03
CA LEU A 139 -7.73 11.01 7.92
C LEU A 139 -6.50 10.66 7.08
N ARG A 140 -6.46 9.41 6.60
CA ARG A 140 -5.35 8.86 5.80
C ARG A 140 -5.79 8.49 4.40
N SER A 141 -6.99 7.94 4.30
CA SER A 141 -7.62 7.54 3.05
C SER A 141 -9.09 7.93 3.16
N ILE A 142 -9.64 8.47 2.09
CA ILE A 142 -11.07 8.77 1.99
C ILE A 142 -11.61 8.22 0.69
N HIS A 143 -12.89 7.95 0.68
CA HIS A 143 -13.64 7.65 -0.53
C HIS A 143 -15.09 8.11 -0.36
N PHE A 144 -15.55 8.97 -1.25
CA PHE A 144 -16.92 9.47 -1.27
C PHE A 144 -17.73 8.78 -2.35
N ALA A 145 -18.84 8.15 -1.96
CA ALA A 145 -19.79 7.58 -2.92
C ALA A 145 -20.82 8.59 -3.39
N THR A 146 -21.06 9.66 -2.61
CA THR A 146 -21.98 10.76 -2.93
C THR A 146 -21.41 12.09 -2.41
N PRO A 147 -22.00 13.24 -2.79
CA PRO A 147 -21.56 14.54 -2.24
C PRO A 147 -21.67 14.68 -0.73
N THR A 148 -22.46 13.83 -0.07
CA THR A 148 -22.67 13.87 1.37
C THR A 148 -22.15 12.66 2.12
N GLN A 149 -22.02 11.51 1.46
CA GLN A 149 -21.64 10.25 2.11
C GLN A 149 -20.26 9.83 1.70
N GLY A 150 -19.37 9.67 2.69
CA GLY A 150 -18.00 9.25 2.51
C GLY A 150 -17.51 8.40 3.68
N TRP A 151 -16.50 7.61 3.40
CA TRP A 151 -15.79 6.75 4.35
C TRP A 151 -14.31 7.07 4.32
N GLY A 152 -13.64 6.74 5.42
CA GLY A 152 -12.22 6.96 5.53
C GLY A 152 -11.55 6.04 6.53
N VAL A 153 -10.25 6.02 6.45
CA VAL A 153 -9.36 5.45 7.46
C VAL A 153 -8.77 6.59 8.26
N ALA A 154 -8.90 6.54 9.57
CA ALA A 154 -8.46 7.60 10.48
C ALA A 154 -7.50 7.07 11.55
N GLY A 155 -6.57 7.90 11.99
CA GLY A 155 -5.56 7.52 12.99
C GLY A 155 -4.47 6.60 12.44
N GLY A 156 -3.80 5.88 13.31
CA GLY A 156 -2.67 5.03 12.99
C GLY A 156 -1.34 5.79 12.87
N SER A 157 -0.29 5.10 12.47
CA SER A 157 1.04 5.67 12.27
C SER A 157 1.08 6.68 11.12
N ASP A 158 1.99 7.63 11.17
CA ASP A 158 2.10 8.70 10.19
C ASP A 158 2.51 8.16 8.80
N PRO A 159 1.71 8.37 7.74
CA PRO A 159 2.04 7.91 6.39
C PRO A 159 3.20 8.66 5.75
N LEU A 160 3.56 9.85 6.25
CA LEU A 160 4.61 10.69 5.69
C LEU A 160 6.03 10.25 6.08
N GLN A 161 6.16 9.32 7.00
CA GLN A 161 7.47 8.86 7.48
C GLN A 161 8.15 7.82 6.58
N SER A 162 7.57 7.47 5.47
CA SER A 162 8.18 6.52 4.55
C SER A 162 8.13 7.05 3.12
N HIS A 163 9.22 7.06 2.47
CA HIS A 163 9.51 7.33 1.07
C HIS A 163 8.51 6.65 0.09
N GLY A 164 7.22 7.04 0.09
CA GLY A 164 6.19 6.41 -0.73
C GLY A 164 5.84 4.96 -0.35
N TRP A 165 6.49 4.37 0.61
CA TRP A 165 6.20 3.02 1.10
C TRP A 165 5.03 3.09 2.08
N LEU A 166 4.06 2.23 1.85
CA LEU A 166 2.88 2.13 2.70
C LEU A 166 3.27 1.61 4.07
N ILE A 167 3.16 2.47 5.07
CA ILE A 167 3.31 2.06 6.46
C ILE A 167 2.00 1.43 6.92
N PRO A 168 2.04 0.31 7.65
CA PRO A 168 0.85 -0.24 8.27
C PRO A 168 0.22 0.80 9.19
N HIS A 169 -1.06 1.03 9.04
CA HIS A 169 -1.83 1.89 9.94
C HIS A 169 -2.30 1.08 11.15
N GLU A 170 -1.35 0.64 11.98
CA GLU A 170 -1.69 -0.02 13.23
C GLU A 170 -2.45 0.95 14.15
N GLY A 171 -3.57 0.48 14.70
CA GLY A 171 -4.45 1.31 15.51
C GLY A 171 -5.34 2.28 14.73
N ALA A 172 -5.34 2.21 13.39
CA ALA A 172 -6.29 2.95 12.58
C ALA A 172 -7.72 2.44 12.80
N THR A 173 -8.68 3.34 12.60
CA THR A 173 -10.11 3.08 12.72
C THR A 173 -10.84 3.51 11.47
N LEU A 174 -12.01 2.94 11.24
CA LEU A 174 -12.91 3.41 10.20
C LEU A 174 -13.64 4.68 10.66
N ALA A 175 -13.83 5.58 9.71
CA ALA A 175 -14.64 6.78 9.91
C ALA A 175 -15.63 6.93 8.76
N PHE A 176 -16.75 7.61 9.02
CA PHE A 176 -17.74 7.93 8.01
C PHE A 176 -18.32 9.32 8.22
N THR A 177 -18.85 9.89 7.15
CA THR A 177 -19.53 11.18 7.11
C THR A 177 -20.84 11.10 6.36
N TYR A 178 -21.85 11.89 6.77
CA TYR A 178 -23.12 12.09 6.05
C TYR A 178 -23.34 13.55 5.62
N ASP A 179 -22.39 14.42 5.88
CA ASP A 179 -22.49 15.87 5.65
C ASP A 179 -21.37 16.41 4.76
N GLY A 180 -20.83 15.53 3.90
CA GLY A 180 -19.81 15.89 2.91
C GLY A 180 -18.44 16.14 3.54
N GLY A 181 -18.16 15.54 4.68
CA GLY A 181 -16.87 15.68 5.37
C GLY A 181 -16.82 16.82 6.39
N SER A 182 -17.94 17.51 6.63
CA SER A 182 -17.99 18.59 7.64
C SER A 182 -17.90 18.02 9.07
N SER A 183 -18.38 16.80 9.27
CA SER A 183 -18.17 16.03 10.51
C SER A 183 -17.91 14.55 10.21
N TRP A 184 -17.15 13.90 11.09
CA TRP A 184 -16.80 12.49 10.98
C TRP A 184 -17.11 11.76 12.29
N SER A 185 -17.60 10.54 12.15
CA SER A 185 -17.87 9.63 13.26
C SER A 185 -17.10 8.33 13.06
N SER A 186 -16.68 7.71 14.15
CA SER A 186 -16.08 6.38 14.10
C SER A 186 -17.13 5.35 13.70
N LEU A 187 -16.71 4.38 12.92
CA LEU A 187 -17.50 3.22 12.52
C LEU A 187 -16.82 1.95 13.06
N ASP A 188 -17.59 1.11 13.73
CA ASP A 188 -17.12 -0.22 14.11
C ASP A 188 -16.87 -1.06 12.87
N GLY A 189 -15.73 -1.73 12.82
CA GLY A 189 -15.34 -2.48 11.63
C GLY A 189 -14.15 -3.40 11.85
N PRO A 190 -13.64 -4.00 10.79
CA PRO A 190 -12.45 -4.83 10.85
C PRO A 190 -11.25 -4.08 11.44
N ALA A 191 -10.42 -4.79 12.20
CA ALA A 191 -9.21 -4.22 12.79
C ALA A 191 -8.18 -3.81 11.73
N ASN A 192 -7.41 -2.78 12.03
CA ASN A 192 -6.31 -2.29 11.19
C ASN A 192 -6.72 -2.02 9.73
N PRO A 193 -7.76 -1.20 9.48
CA PRO A 193 -8.11 -0.79 8.13
C PRO A 193 -6.95 -0.01 7.51
N GLN A 194 -6.72 -0.24 6.21
CA GLN A 194 -5.64 0.39 5.45
C GLN A 194 -6.21 1.30 4.36
N THR A 195 -7.15 0.80 3.59
CA THR A 195 -7.82 1.52 2.51
C THR A 195 -9.29 1.17 2.47
N VAL A 196 -10.09 2.09 1.96
CA VAL A 196 -11.54 1.92 1.75
C VAL A 196 -11.89 2.21 0.29
N CYS A 197 -12.91 1.53 -0.22
CA CYS A 197 -13.49 1.81 -1.53
C CYS A 197 -14.99 1.56 -1.54
N PHE A 198 -15.78 2.59 -1.87
CA PHE A 198 -17.25 2.56 -1.87
C PHE A 198 -17.78 3.11 -3.19
N SER A 199 -17.97 2.26 -4.17
CA SER A 199 -18.54 2.65 -5.46
C SER A 199 -20.05 2.97 -5.40
N ASP A 200 -20.72 2.57 -4.32
CA ASP A 200 -22.06 3.02 -3.95
C ASP A 200 -22.22 3.01 -2.42
N PRO A 201 -23.22 3.75 -1.86
CA PRO A 201 -23.43 3.82 -0.42
C PRO A 201 -23.91 2.52 0.23
N ALA A 202 -24.39 1.56 -0.55
CA ALA A 202 -24.95 0.31 -0.02
C ALA A 202 -23.90 -0.79 0.11
N GLN A 203 -22.78 -0.67 -0.60
CA GLN A 203 -21.74 -1.70 -0.59
C GLN A 203 -20.36 -1.07 -0.73
N GLY A 204 -19.44 -1.49 0.12
CA GLY A 204 -18.05 -1.06 0.08
C GLY A 204 -17.09 -2.14 0.49
N TRP A 205 -15.84 -1.85 0.32
CA TRP A 205 -14.73 -2.74 0.58
C TRP A 205 -13.72 -2.09 1.51
N ILE A 206 -13.11 -2.89 2.37
CA ILE A 206 -12.04 -2.46 3.25
C ILE A 206 -10.87 -3.40 3.10
N GLY A 207 -9.74 -2.87 2.74
CA GLY A 207 -8.44 -3.54 2.85
C GLY A 207 -7.92 -3.42 4.27
N THR A 208 -7.54 -4.53 4.87
CA THR A 208 -6.94 -4.61 6.21
C THR A 208 -5.65 -5.39 6.17
N LEU A 209 -4.89 -5.39 7.27
CA LEU A 209 -3.70 -6.25 7.37
C LEU A 209 -4.01 -7.76 7.36
N GLU A 210 -5.26 -8.14 7.59
CA GLU A 210 -5.69 -9.54 7.60
C GLU A 210 -6.30 -10.01 6.28
N GLY A 211 -6.66 -9.08 5.41
CA GLY A 211 -7.34 -9.40 4.16
C GLY A 211 -8.31 -8.32 3.72
N VAL A 212 -9.26 -8.68 2.86
CA VAL A 212 -10.30 -7.78 2.37
C VAL A 212 -11.64 -8.15 2.96
N PHE A 213 -12.35 -7.13 3.44
CA PHE A 213 -13.70 -7.24 3.96
C PHE A 213 -14.68 -6.50 3.06
N ILE A 214 -15.86 -7.08 2.88
CA ILE A 214 -16.98 -6.44 2.21
C ILE A 214 -17.97 -5.92 3.25
N TYR A 215 -18.39 -4.70 3.05
CA TYR A 215 -19.49 -4.07 3.73
C TYR A 215 -20.75 -4.17 2.88
N ARG A 216 -21.85 -4.53 3.48
CA ARG A 216 -23.17 -4.46 2.86
C ARG A 216 -24.11 -3.72 3.80
N ASN A 217 -24.74 -2.66 3.31
CA ASN A 217 -25.61 -1.80 4.12
C ASN A 217 -26.99 -2.44 4.38
N THR A 218 -27.03 -3.72 4.65
CA THR A 218 -28.27 -4.39 5.09
C THR A 218 -28.56 -4.17 6.58
N ASP A 219 -27.58 -3.62 7.34
CA ASP A 219 -27.63 -3.47 8.78
C ASP A 219 -26.90 -2.23 9.31
N LEU A 220 -26.83 -1.17 8.52
CA LEU A 220 -26.21 0.12 8.87
C LEU A 220 -24.70 0.01 9.22
N GLY A 221 -24.01 -0.96 8.69
CA GLY A 221 -22.56 -1.06 8.85
C GLY A 221 -22.06 -1.85 10.04
N HIS A 222 -22.91 -2.65 10.64
CA HIS A 222 -22.54 -3.47 11.78
C HIS A 222 -21.96 -4.85 11.41
N ASN A 223 -22.18 -5.31 10.18
CA ASN A 223 -21.67 -6.61 9.74
C ASN A 223 -20.69 -6.51 8.57
N TRP A 224 -19.51 -7.05 8.81
CA TRP A 224 -18.42 -7.14 7.86
C TRP A 224 -18.09 -8.60 7.56
N SER A 225 -17.99 -8.96 6.30
CA SER A 225 -17.62 -10.31 5.90
C SER A 225 -16.25 -10.32 5.26
N LYS A 226 -15.32 -11.13 5.77
CA LYS A 226 -14.03 -11.35 5.13
C LYS A 226 -14.25 -12.15 3.85
N VAL A 227 -13.82 -11.60 2.72
CA VAL A 227 -14.02 -12.19 1.38
C VAL A 227 -12.73 -12.59 0.70
N LEU A 228 -11.61 -12.04 1.15
CA LEU A 228 -10.29 -12.45 0.71
C LEU A 228 -9.38 -12.51 1.93
N GLN A 229 -8.80 -13.68 2.16
CA GLN A 229 -7.81 -13.88 3.19
C GLN A 229 -6.45 -13.37 2.70
N ARG A 230 -5.71 -12.75 3.60
CA ARG A 230 -4.30 -12.45 3.40
C ARG A 230 -3.53 -13.71 2.98
N PRO A 231 -2.60 -13.63 2.02
CA PRO A 231 -1.75 -14.76 1.69
C PRO A 231 -0.72 -15.02 2.81
N ASP A 232 -0.95 -16.06 3.61
CA ASP A 232 -0.11 -16.40 4.78
C ASP A 232 1.24 -17.02 4.43
N GLN A 233 1.44 -17.38 3.16
CA GLN A 233 2.60 -18.15 2.72
C GLN A 233 3.82 -17.29 2.37
N GLN A 234 3.73 -15.98 2.46
CA GLN A 234 4.84 -15.08 2.14
C GLN A 234 5.28 -14.32 3.39
N PRO A 235 6.49 -14.62 3.95
CA PRO A 235 7.03 -13.85 5.04
C PRO A 235 7.09 -12.36 4.72
N GLY A 236 6.66 -11.52 5.65
CA GLY A 236 6.66 -10.06 5.47
C GLY A 236 5.44 -9.48 4.75
N LEU A 237 4.48 -10.29 4.28
CA LEU A 237 3.18 -9.83 3.80
C LEU A 237 2.10 -9.98 4.90
N PRO A 238 1.12 -9.06 4.92
CA PRO A 238 1.16 -7.73 4.35
C PRO A 238 1.70 -6.70 5.35
N GLN A 239 2.35 -5.68 4.86
CA GLN A 239 2.52 -4.41 5.57
C GLN A 239 1.41 -3.43 5.24
N ALA A 240 0.87 -3.49 4.02
CA ALA A 240 -0.31 -2.73 3.66
C ALA A 240 -1.19 -3.50 2.67
N THR A 241 -2.45 -3.11 2.61
CA THR A 241 -3.44 -3.61 1.67
C THR A 241 -4.08 -2.43 0.96
N LEU A 242 -3.77 -2.30 -0.32
CA LEU A 242 -4.37 -1.30 -1.19
C LEU A 242 -5.51 -1.90 -1.96
N ILE A 243 -6.62 -1.16 -2.06
CA ILE A 243 -7.76 -1.59 -2.86
C ILE A 243 -8.25 -0.45 -3.75
N GLN A 244 -8.71 -0.78 -4.94
CA GLN A 244 -9.44 0.11 -5.82
C GLN A 244 -10.63 -0.63 -6.42
N CYS A 245 -11.83 -0.05 -6.34
CA CYS A 245 -13.03 -0.62 -6.91
C CYS A 245 -13.43 0.10 -8.21
N ALA A 246 -13.80 -0.68 -9.22
CA ALA A 246 -14.32 -0.16 -10.48
C ALA A 246 -15.86 -0.20 -10.52
N ALA A 247 -16.46 -1.04 -9.68
CA ALA A 247 -17.90 -1.21 -9.56
C ALA A 247 -18.22 -1.86 -8.20
N PRO A 248 -19.47 -1.89 -7.75
CA PRO A 248 -19.82 -2.48 -6.46
C PRO A 248 -19.36 -3.92 -6.25
N GLN A 249 -19.19 -4.70 -7.33
CA GLN A 249 -18.75 -6.10 -7.26
C GLN A 249 -17.34 -6.32 -7.81
N ALA A 250 -16.68 -5.30 -8.36
CA ALA A 250 -15.37 -5.44 -8.97
C ALA A 250 -14.31 -4.71 -8.15
N LEU A 251 -13.30 -5.45 -7.73
CA LEU A 251 -12.22 -4.94 -6.88
C LEU A 251 -10.86 -5.47 -7.32
N TRP A 252 -9.88 -4.61 -7.28
CA TRP A 252 -8.48 -4.94 -7.41
C TRP A 252 -7.78 -4.68 -6.09
N VAL A 253 -6.90 -5.59 -5.70
CA VAL A 253 -6.23 -5.61 -4.40
C VAL A 253 -4.74 -5.79 -4.60
N LEU A 254 -3.93 -5.00 -3.92
CA LEU A 254 -2.50 -5.17 -3.82
C LEU A 254 -2.12 -5.34 -2.34
N PHE A 255 -1.68 -6.54 -1.98
CA PHE A 255 -0.99 -6.77 -0.71
C PHE A 255 0.48 -6.45 -0.89
N THR A 256 1.01 -5.64 0.00
CA THR A 256 2.43 -5.24 -0.03
C THR A 256 3.14 -5.69 1.24
N GLY A 257 4.41 -6.00 1.14
CA GLY A 257 5.27 -6.29 2.28
C GLY A 257 6.29 -5.19 2.50
N GLY A 258 7.01 -5.31 3.61
CA GLY A 258 8.10 -4.39 3.92
C GLY A 258 9.36 -4.65 3.09
N PRO A 259 10.30 -3.70 3.15
CA PRO A 259 11.61 -3.90 2.56
C PRO A 259 12.24 -5.19 3.06
N SER A 260 12.69 -6.02 2.15
CA SER A 260 13.41 -7.23 2.46
C SER A 260 14.87 -7.15 1.99
N ALA A 261 15.68 -8.16 2.33
CA ALA A 261 17.05 -8.23 1.87
C ALA A 261 17.11 -8.20 0.31
N MET A 262 18.22 -7.71 -0.26
CA MET A 262 18.49 -7.64 -1.70
C MET A 262 17.63 -6.60 -2.47
N SER A 263 17.23 -5.51 -1.84
CA SER A 263 16.53 -4.40 -2.51
C SER A 263 15.24 -4.82 -3.23
N HIS A 264 14.39 -5.56 -2.53
CA HIS A 264 13.05 -5.89 -3.01
C HIS A 264 12.04 -5.84 -1.86
N SER A 265 10.76 -5.71 -2.21
CA SER A 265 9.64 -5.76 -1.27
C SER A 265 8.57 -6.68 -1.84
N PRO A 266 8.18 -7.73 -1.12
CA PRO A 266 7.21 -8.67 -1.63
C PRO A 266 5.85 -8.00 -1.86
N TYR A 267 5.17 -8.41 -2.93
CA TYR A 267 3.79 -8.02 -3.19
C TYR A 267 3.04 -9.10 -3.96
N ILE A 268 1.73 -9.04 -3.88
CA ILE A 268 0.82 -9.86 -4.65
C ILE A 268 -0.47 -9.10 -4.96
N ALA A 269 -0.91 -9.16 -6.21
CA ALA A 269 -2.16 -8.55 -6.65
C ALA A 269 -3.24 -9.61 -6.88
N TYR A 270 -4.46 -9.29 -6.46
CA TYR A 270 -5.67 -10.05 -6.73
C TYR A 270 -6.72 -9.18 -7.40
N ALA A 271 -7.63 -9.83 -8.13
CA ALA A 271 -8.80 -9.18 -8.69
C ALA A 271 -10.05 -10.05 -8.52
N THR A 272 -11.19 -9.40 -8.41
CA THR A 272 -12.51 -10.00 -8.55
C THR A 272 -13.39 -9.13 -9.42
N VAL A 273 -14.23 -9.74 -10.25
CA VAL A 273 -15.22 -9.04 -11.08
C VAL A 273 -16.65 -9.28 -10.61
N ASP A 274 -16.84 -10.20 -9.67
CA ASP A 274 -18.14 -10.64 -9.14
C ASP A 274 -18.25 -10.53 -7.61
N GLY A 275 -17.19 -10.05 -6.94
CA GLY A 275 -17.12 -9.91 -5.49
C GLY A 275 -16.98 -11.20 -4.70
N SER A 276 -16.86 -12.34 -5.37
CA SER A 276 -16.84 -13.66 -4.73
C SER A 276 -15.71 -14.56 -5.22
N THR A 277 -15.41 -14.51 -6.51
CA THR A 277 -14.35 -15.31 -7.14
C THR A 277 -13.08 -14.45 -7.25
N TRP A 278 -12.01 -14.90 -6.60
CA TRP A 278 -10.75 -14.16 -6.54
C TRP A 278 -9.69 -14.83 -7.40
N LYS A 279 -9.00 -14.02 -8.16
CA LYS A 279 -7.88 -14.44 -9.00
C LYS A 279 -6.59 -13.76 -8.53
N ALA A 280 -5.54 -14.53 -8.30
CA ALA A 280 -4.20 -14.00 -8.19
C ALA A 280 -3.72 -13.55 -9.58
N VAL A 281 -3.42 -12.27 -9.71
CA VAL A 281 -3.10 -11.62 -10.99
C VAL A 281 -1.61 -11.65 -11.25
N MET A 282 -0.83 -11.19 -10.28
CA MET A 282 0.62 -11.14 -10.36
C MET A 282 1.24 -11.14 -8.98
N LYS A 283 2.53 -11.42 -8.92
CA LYS A 283 3.35 -11.34 -7.71
C LYS A 283 4.68 -10.68 -8.02
N GLU A 284 5.43 -10.35 -6.99
CA GLU A 284 6.79 -9.84 -7.10
C GLU A 284 7.69 -10.77 -7.95
N SER A 285 8.59 -10.18 -8.74
CA SER A 285 9.36 -10.90 -9.76
C SER A 285 10.46 -11.80 -9.18
N MET A 286 10.98 -11.50 -7.98
CA MET A 286 12.05 -12.26 -7.31
C MET A 286 11.52 -13.46 -6.52
N SER A 287 10.21 -13.55 -6.30
CA SER A 287 9.58 -14.69 -5.61
C SER A 287 9.54 -15.95 -6.48
N GLU A 288 10.67 -16.40 -7.00
CA GLU A 288 10.72 -17.57 -7.86
C GLU A 288 10.34 -18.85 -7.10
N GLY A 289 9.29 -19.49 -7.55
CA GLY A 289 9.05 -20.93 -7.37
C GLY A 289 8.37 -21.39 -6.10
N GLN A 290 8.28 -20.62 -5.02
CA GLN A 290 7.78 -21.15 -3.74
C GLN A 290 6.36 -20.70 -3.35
N ILE A 291 5.85 -19.60 -3.88
CA ILE A 291 4.58 -19.04 -3.46
C ILE A 291 3.68 -18.81 -4.67
N LEU A 292 2.50 -19.44 -4.64
CA LEU A 292 1.51 -19.42 -5.71
C LEU A 292 2.10 -19.80 -7.08
N PRO A 293 2.45 -21.09 -7.29
CA PRO A 293 2.94 -21.54 -8.58
C PRO A 293 1.94 -21.18 -9.68
N GLY A 294 2.45 -20.70 -10.82
CA GLY A 294 1.62 -20.31 -11.96
C GLY A 294 1.12 -18.86 -11.93
N VAL A 295 1.35 -18.08 -10.85
CA VAL A 295 1.07 -16.65 -10.84
C VAL A 295 2.22 -15.90 -11.52
N PRO A 296 1.93 -15.07 -12.55
CA PRO A 296 2.95 -14.36 -13.29
C PRO A 296 3.71 -13.34 -12.44
N ALA A 297 4.94 -13.00 -12.86
CA ALA A 297 5.68 -11.89 -12.29
C ALA A 297 5.08 -10.54 -12.72
N GLY A 298 4.97 -9.63 -11.75
CA GLY A 298 4.58 -8.24 -11.96
C GLY A 298 5.70 -7.38 -12.57
N PRO A 299 5.49 -6.06 -12.62
CA PRO A 299 6.38 -5.15 -13.36
C PRO A 299 7.79 -5.07 -12.81
N ASP A 300 7.98 -5.13 -11.49
CA ASP A 300 9.29 -4.98 -10.87
C ASP A 300 9.38 -5.69 -9.50
N THR A 301 10.45 -5.42 -8.75
CA THR A 301 10.76 -6.04 -7.45
C THR A 301 10.14 -5.31 -6.25
N TYR A 302 9.54 -4.15 -6.49
CA TYR A 302 8.82 -3.37 -5.48
C TYR A 302 7.33 -3.29 -5.79
N PRO A 303 6.48 -3.05 -4.76
CA PRO A 303 5.05 -2.89 -4.98
C PRO A 303 4.76 -1.79 -6.00
N PRO A 304 4.02 -2.08 -7.08
CA PRO A 304 3.72 -1.08 -8.10
C PRO A 304 2.66 -0.08 -7.64
N SER A 305 2.72 1.15 -8.14
CA SER A 305 1.55 2.00 -8.24
C SER A 305 0.56 1.36 -9.21
N PHE A 306 -0.76 1.44 -8.92
CA PHE A 306 -1.73 0.88 -9.85
C PHE A 306 -2.97 1.77 -9.98
N SER A 307 -3.64 1.62 -11.10
CA SER A 307 -4.90 2.29 -11.42
C SER A 307 -5.87 1.31 -12.04
N VAL A 308 -7.05 1.22 -11.47
CA VAL A 308 -8.15 0.44 -12.02
C VAL A 308 -8.88 1.29 -13.06
N VAL A 309 -8.98 0.74 -14.27
CA VAL A 309 -9.65 1.41 -15.40
C VAL A 309 -11.13 1.07 -15.41
N ASP A 310 -11.43 -0.20 -15.27
CA ASP A 310 -12.79 -0.75 -15.24
C ASP A 310 -12.79 -2.13 -14.53
N PRO A 311 -13.93 -2.85 -14.42
CA PRO A 311 -13.97 -4.15 -13.77
C PRO A 311 -13.03 -5.20 -14.35
N GLN A 312 -12.63 -5.08 -15.62
CA GLN A 312 -11.80 -6.05 -16.31
C GLN A 312 -10.34 -5.65 -16.42
N ASP A 313 -10.04 -4.34 -16.35
CA ASP A 313 -8.74 -3.80 -16.72
C ASP A 313 -8.13 -2.94 -15.61
N ALA A 314 -6.84 -3.13 -15.37
CA ALA A 314 -6.02 -2.30 -14.50
C ALA A 314 -4.61 -2.13 -15.08
N VAL A 315 -3.95 -1.04 -14.71
CA VAL A 315 -2.57 -0.74 -15.11
C VAL A 315 -1.69 -0.67 -13.87
N PHE A 316 -0.52 -1.29 -13.93
CA PHE A 316 0.47 -1.35 -12.88
C PHE A 316 1.77 -0.73 -13.36
N ILE A 317 2.32 0.17 -12.57
CA ILE A 317 3.59 0.84 -12.85
C ILE A 317 4.56 0.46 -11.74
N GLY A 318 5.57 -0.34 -12.08
CA GLY A 318 6.53 -0.86 -11.11
C GLY A 318 7.65 0.10 -10.83
N ASP A 319 8.17 0.03 -9.62
CA ASP A 319 9.35 0.76 -9.16
C ASP A 319 10.63 0.00 -9.46
N GLY A 320 11.58 0.68 -10.06
CA GLY A 320 12.89 0.12 -10.39
C GLY A 320 14.05 0.98 -9.87
N PRO A 321 14.21 1.19 -8.54
CA PRO A 321 15.24 2.10 -8.03
C PRO A 321 16.66 1.70 -8.40
N ALA A 322 16.93 0.41 -8.58
CA ALA A 322 18.24 -0.06 -9.03
C ALA A 322 18.50 0.19 -10.52
N THR A 323 17.46 0.37 -11.33
CA THR A 323 17.55 0.54 -12.78
C THR A 323 17.24 1.96 -13.24
N ASN A 324 16.72 2.81 -12.38
CA ASN A 324 16.16 4.11 -12.70
C ASN A 324 15.03 4.07 -13.75
N VAL A 325 14.28 2.98 -13.79
CA VAL A 325 13.26 2.74 -14.81
C VAL A 325 12.01 2.18 -14.14
N ALA A 326 10.86 2.79 -14.39
CA ALA A 326 9.56 2.24 -14.02
C ALA A 326 8.96 1.46 -15.21
N GLN A 327 8.46 0.24 -14.95
CA GLN A 327 7.90 -0.63 -15.98
C GLN A 327 6.38 -0.59 -15.96
N CYS A 328 5.74 -0.58 -17.14
CA CYS A 328 4.30 -0.59 -17.28
C CYS A 328 3.78 -1.99 -17.65
N VAL A 329 2.76 -2.44 -16.92
CA VAL A 329 2.02 -3.69 -17.16
C VAL A 329 0.53 -3.40 -17.19
N VAL A 330 -0.12 -3.77 -18.28
CA VAL A 330 -1.57 -3.76 -18.42
C VAL A 330 -2.10 -5.16 -18.07
N ALA A 331 -3.00 -5.23 -17.10
CA ALA A 331 -3.74 -6.42 -16.75
C ALA A 331 -5.16 -6.32 -17.31
N SER A 332 -5.60 -7.31 -18.07
CA SER A 332 -6.89 -7.32 -18.74
C SER A 332 -7.66 -8.63 -18.49
N ASN A 333 -8.96 -8.61 -18.79
CA ASN A 333 -9.86 -9.74 -18.61
C ASN A 333 -9.85 -10.26 -17.15
N GLY A 334 -10.08 -9.33 -16.20
CA GLY A 334 -10.06 -9.63 -14.77
C GLY A 334 -8.69 -10.15 -14.30
N GLY A 335 -7.62 -9.65 -14.88
CA GLY A 335 -6.25 -10.10 -14.59
C GLY A 335 -5.87 -11.44 -15.22
N ALA A 336 -6.62 -11.94 -16.21
CA ALA A 336 -6.28 -13.17 -16.92
C ALA A 336 -5.13 -12.98 -17.91
N ILE A 337 -4.95 -11.76 -18.40
CA ILE A 337 -3.96 -11.41 -19.41
C ILE A 337 -3.09 -10.31 -18.83
N LEU A 338 -1.77 -10.55 -18.77
CA LEU A 338 -0.79 -9.52 -18.43
C LEU A 338 0.03 -9.20 -19.67
N ARG A 339 0.16 -7.91 -19.98
CA ARG A 339 0.96 -7.41 -21.09
C ARG A 339 1.92 -6.35 -20.59
N ARG A 340 3.21 -6.61 -20.68
CA ARG A 340 4.23 -5.57 -20.53
C ARG A 340 4.17 -4.68 -21.75
N THR A 341 4.09 -3.37 -21.55
CA THR A 341 3.95 -2.41 -22.66
C THR A 341 5.24 -1.64 -22.86
N GLY A 342 5.60 -0.77 -21.94
CA GLY A 342 6.79 0.05 -22.06
C GLY A 342 7.37 0.37 -20.70
N ARG A 343 8.19 1.40 -20.69
CA ARG A 343 8.88 1.85 -19.48
C ARG A 343 8.98 3.37 -19.47
N ILE A 344 9.13 3.92 -18.26
CA ILE A 344 9.47 5.31 -18.04
C ILE A 344 10.94 5.34 -17.67
N ASP A 345 11.76 5.95 -18.52
CA ASP A 345 13.19 6.13 -18.24
C ASP A 345 13.38 7.27 -17.23
N ASN A 346 14.43 7.17 -16.42
CA ASN A 346 14.74 8.16 -15.38
C ASN A 346 13.63 8.32 -14.31
N ALA A 347 12.94 7.22 -13.99
CA ALA A 347 11.87 7.14 -13.01
C ALA A 347 12.12 5.98 -12.03
N PRO A 348 13.03 6.17 -11.03
CA PRO A 348 13.32 5.13 -10.05
C PRO A 348 12.19 4.85 -9.07
N GLU A 349 11.29 5.82 -8.85
CA GLU A 349 10.21 5.74 -7.87
C GLU A 349 8.88 6.19 -8.48
N THR A 350 7.78 5.55 -8.07
CA THR A 350 6.41 5.93 -8.43
C THR A 350 5.56 6.16 -7.17
N PHE A 351 4.63 7.11 -7.21
CA PHE A 351 3.82 7.51 -6.05
C PHE A 351 2.32 7.35 -6.28
N GLY A 352 1.89 7.20 -7.52
CA GLY A 352 0.49 7.06 -7.89
C GLY A 352 0.29 7.01 -9.39
N ALA A 353 -0.80 6.42 -9.80
CA ALA A 353 -1.19 6.32 -11.20
C ALA A 353 -2.69 6.59 -11.36
N ALA A 354 -3.09 7.20 -12.46
CA ALA A 354 -4.48 7.44 -12.81
C ALA A 354 -4.68 7.19 -14.31
N PHE A 355 -5.31 6.08 -14.65
CA PHE A 355 -5.63 5.69 -16.01
C PHE A 355 -7.13 5.81 -16.25
N VAL A 356 -7.52 6.47 -17.33
CA VAL A 356 -8.91 6.61 -17.78
C VAL A 356 -9.28 5.61 -18.87
N SER A 357 -8.28 4.94 -19.41
CA SER A 357 -8.38 3.78 -20.30
C SER A 357 -7.07 3.00 -20.25
N VAL A 358 -7.03 1.79 -20.77
CA VAL A 358 -5.78 1.02 -20.86
C VAL A 358 -4.71 1.68 -21.74
N THR A 359 -5.06 2.72 -22.50
CA THR A 359 -4.14 3.45 -23.38
C THR A 359 -3.80 4.85 -22.88
N ALA A 360 -4.66 5.49 -22.10
CA ALA A 360 -4.48 6.87 -21.65
C ALA A 360 -4.38 6.95 -20.13
N GLY A 361 -3.25 7.45 -19.64
CA GLY A 361 -3.00 7.55 -18.21
C GLY A 361 -1.85 8.47 -17.84
N TRP A 362 -1.79 8.75 -16.55
CA TRP A 362 -0.79 9.58 -15.89
C TRP A 362 -0.19 8.84 -14.72
N VAL A 363 1.06 9.11 -14.45
CA VAL A 363 1.78 8.55 -13.30
C VAL A 363 2.61 9.64 -12.62
N LEU A 364 2.65 9.57 -11.30
CA LEU A 364 3.55 10.37 -10.50
C LEU A 364 4.85 9.61 -10.34
N THR A 365 5.95 10.22 -10.76
CA THR A 365 7.28 9.65 -10.63
C THR A 365 8.20 10.63 -9.90
N ARG A 366 9.35 10.15 -9.45
CA ARG A 366 10.47 10.97 -9.05
C ARG A 366 11.61 10.70 -10.03
N ASN A 367 12.13 11.75 -10.65
CA ASN A 367 13.26 11.58 -11.56
C ASN A 367 14.60 11.45 -10.79
N ALA A 368 15.65 11.03 -11.47
CA ALA A 368 16.98 10.91 -10.87
C ALA A 368 17.58 12.26 -10.41
N GLY A 369 17.04 13.38 -10.86
CA GLY A 369 17.37 14.73 -10.37
C GLY A 369 16.69 15.07 -9.05
N GLY A 370 15.73 14.27 -8.60
CA GLY A 370 14.96 14.46 -7.38
C GLY A 370 13.64 15.21 -7.57
N ASP A 371 13.32 15.68 -8.78
CA ASP A 371 12.04 16.35 -9.04
C ASP A 371 10.90 15.33 -9.07
N TYR A 372 9.74 15.74 -8.59
CA TYR A 372 8.48 15.03 -8.74
C TYR A 372 7.84 15.37 -10.09
N VAL A 373 7.44 14.36 -10.82
CA VAL A 373 7.05 14.51 -12.21
C VAL A 373 5.68 13.91 -12.45
N ILE A 374 4.88 14.55 -13.31
CA ILE A 374 3.72 13.92 -13.94
C ILE A 374 4.14 13.49 -15.34
N ASP A 375 4.22 12.19 -15.56
CA ASP A 375 4.40 11.58 -16.87
C ASP A 375 3.07 11.08 -17.40
N ALA A 376 2.82 11.25 -18.70
CA ALA A 376 1.58 10.82 -19.35
C ALA A 376 1.83 9.96 -20.56
N THR A 377 0.89 9.04 -20.81
CA THR A 377 0.86 8.18 -21.99
C THR A 377 -0.50 8.25 -22.68
N SER A 378 -0.53 8.08 -24.00
CA SER A 378 -1.75 7.93 -24.80
C SER A 378 -1.78 6.63 -25.62
N ASP A 379 -0.79 5.76 -25.43
CA ASP A 379 -0.64 4.51 -26.21
C ASP A 379 -0.45 3.27 -25.32
N GLY A 380 -0.85 3.37 -24.04
CA GLY A 380 -0.81 2.25 -23.08
C GLY A 380 0.57 2.02 -22.47
N GLY A 381 1.36 3.08 -22.36
CA GLY A 381 2.65 3.05 -21.70
C GLY A 381 3.82 2.67 -22.63
N TYR A 382 3.62 2.62 -23.95
CA TYR A 382 4.73 2.42 -24.88
C TYR A 382 5.59 3.68 -24.99
N HIS A 383 4.96 4.86 -24.96
CA HIS A 383 5.65 6.15 -24.94
C HIS A 383 5.10 7.01 -23.82
N TRP A 384 6.00 7.78 -23.20
CA TRP A 384 5.68 8.67 -22.10
C TRP A 384 6.19 10.07 -22.38
N SER A 385 5.45 11.07 -21.92
CA SER A 385 5.82 12.47 -22.01
C SER A 385 5.66 13.15 -20.66
N GLN A 386 6.70 13.85 -20.25
CA GLN A 386 6.66 14.67 -19.03
C GLN A 386 5.76 15.88 -19.25
N GLN A 387 4.80 16.10 -18.36
CA GLN A 387 3.85 17.22 -18.40
C GLN A 387 4.10 18.27 -17.31
N LEU A 388 4.59 17.84 -16.15
CA LEU A 388 4.91 18.73 -15.02
C LEU A 388 6.16 18.21 -14.32
N ALA A 389 7.01 19.11 -13.86
CA ALA A 389 8.06 18.81 -12.88
C ALA A 389 7.95 19.78 -11.71
N VAL A 390 8.00 19.26 -10.49
CA VAL A 390 7.95 20.03 -9.25
C VAL A 390 9.18 19.67 -8.43
N PRO A 391 10.05 20.64 -8.13
CA PRO A 391 11.21 20.41 -7.30
C PRO A 391 10.82 19.89 -5.91
N PRO A 392 11.68 19.11 -5.25
CA PRO A 392 11.47 18.73 -3.87
C PRO A 392 11.34 19.96 -3.00
N THR A 393 10.41 19.95 -2.06
CA THR A 393 10.29 21.02 -1.08
C THR A 393 11.48 20.91 -0.13
N SER A 394 12.30 21.98 -0.06
CA SER A 394 13.30 22.08 1.00
C SER A 394 12.57 22.11 2.35
N ALA A 395 12.97 21.22 3.26
CA ALA A 395 12.56 21.32 4.65
C ALA A 395 12.97 22.72 5.14
N GLY A 396 11.96 23.55 5.46
CA GLY A 396 12.16 24.90 5.97
C GLY A 396 12.56 24.90 7.44
#